data_53c74d123b41a647ff3db4c2c7aced58
#
_entry.id   53c74d123b41a647ff3db4c2c7aced58
#
_cell.length_a   1.000
_cell.length_b   1.000
_cell.length_c   1.000
_cell.angle_alpha   90.00
_cell.angle_beta   90.00
_cell.angle_gamma   90.00
#
_symmetry.space_group_name_H-M   'P 1'
#
loop_
_entity.id
_entity.type
_entity.pdbx_description
1 polymer ?
#
loop_
_entity_poly.entity_id
_entity_poly.type
_entity_poly.pdbx_seq_one_letter_code
_entity_poly.pdbx_strand_id
1 'polypeptide(L)'
;MARSGFLLKFVPTAGYHVFRLTFTRRHIVFAVILSAVVFGAIGGYYVWTLRHAEARVGELRSLTDAQRGRLQKIDAHATELDGELHALRRQNEQIRKLIGDGAAKVRPAAGNAATARVDGSQSYRSHDSFAQVAARVERLRADSLRVRSDGDRLRGLALRVLNMRRLEDLSRARVLAAIPSLNPAGTAGIASTFGWRVIPWPEFHKGVDLDADYGADVRAGAAGTVIAADYDGGYGIKVEIDHGNGFATWYCHLSRADVRPGEYVKKAEHIALVGSTGASTGPHLHYQVMRDGQAVDPAPYLHGVPANVLASLK
;
A
#
# COMPACT_ATOMS: atom_id res chain seq x y z
N MET A 1 0.08 -24.39 64.60
CA MET A 1 0.74 -24.47 63.30
C MET A 1 0.88 -23.07 62.76
N ALA A 2 2.07 -22.52 62.76
CA ALA A 2 2.35 -21.14 62.31
C ALA A 2 2.15 -21.02 60.79
N ARG A 3 1.27 -20.12 60.33
CA ARG A 3 1.06 -19.79 58.93
C ARG A 3 2.23 -18.93 58.48
N SER A 4 3.18 -19.51 57.76
CA SER A 4 4.27 -18.76 57.11
C SER A 4 3.70 -17.91 55.96
N GLY A 5 3.60 -16.62 56.19
CA GLY A 5 3.22 -15.62 55.18
C GLY A 5 4.31 -14.57 55.03
N PHE A 6 4.50 -14.04 53.85
CA PHE A 6 5.39 -12.91 53.58
C PHE A 6 4.61 -11.59 53.71
N LEU A 7 5.17 -10.62 54.45
CA LEU A 7 4.59 -9.31 54.67
C LEU A 7 5.41 -8.29 53.85
N LEU A 8 4.79 -7.71 52.83
CA LEU A 8 5.37 -6.60 52.10
C LEU A 8 4.84 -5.28 52.69
N LYS A 9 5.75 -4.46 53.22
CA LYS A 9 5.40 -3.11 53.69
C LYS A 9 5.80 -2.07 52.65
N PHE A 10 4.83 -1.37 52.08
CA PHE A 10 5.08 -0.17 51.32
C PHE A 10 5.04 1.04 52.26
N VAL A 11 6.18 1.70 52.42
CA VAL A 11 6.29 2.96 53.16
C VAL A 11 6.46 4.05 52.11
N PRO A 12 5.42 4.84 51.80
CA PRO A 12 5.60 6.01 50.89
C PRO A 12 6.48 7.05 51.60
N THR A 13 7.34 7.70 50.80
CA THR A 13 8.27 8.74 51.28
C THR A 13 7.59 10.05 51.70
N ALA A 14 6.29 10.19 51.44
CA ALA A 14 5.46 11.29 51.88
C ALA A 14 4.03 10.79 52.09
N GLY A 15 3.58 10.65 53.34
CA GLY A 15 2.20 10.32 53.73
C GLY A 15 2.07 9.37 54.89
N TYR A 16 0.97 9.47 55.66
CA TYR A 16 0.73 8.77 56.92
C TYR A 16 0.13 7.37 56.81
N HIS A 17 0.01 6.80 55.61
CA HIS A 17 -0.61 5.47 55.46
C HIS A 17 0.41 4.44 54.97
N VAL A 18 0.69 3.45 55.83
CA VAL A 18 1.50 2.28 55.50
C VAL A 18 0.60 1.19 54.94
N PHE A 19 0.75 0.83 53.68
CA PHE A 19 0.04 -0.29 53.09
C PHE A 19 0.76 -1.59 53.45
N ARG A 20 0.00 -2.53 54.07
CA ARG A 20 0.49 -3.86 54.44
C ARG A 20 -0.21 -4.90 53.57
N LEU A 21 0.53 -5.55 52.69
CA LEU A 21 0.05 -6.65 51.88
C LEU A 21 0.60 -7.98 52.46
N THR A 22 -0.28 -8.89 52.92
CA THR A 22 0.08 -10.19 53.38
C THR A 22 -0.11 -11.23 52.29
N PHE A 23 0.96 -11.86 51.87
CA PHE A 23 0.93 -12.94 50.89
C PHE A 23 1.02 -14.29 51.62
N THR A 24 0.01 -15.13 51.46
CA THR A 24 0.08 -16.52 51.91
C THR A 24 0.66 -17.41 50.81
N ARG A 25 1.21 -18.54 51.17
CA ARG A 25 1.74 -19.54 50.22
C ARG A 25 0.72 -19.87 49.09
N ARG A 26 -0.58 -19.83 49.42
CA ARG A 26 -1.66 -20.06 48.43
C ARG A 26 -1.72 -18.96 47.36
N HIS A 27 -1.52 -17.69 47.73
CA HIS A 27 -1.51 -16.57 46.79
C HIS A 27 -0.33 -16.65 45.82
N ILE A 28 0.85 -17.08 46.30
CA ILE A 28 2.04 -17.27 45.45
C ILE A 28 1.82 -18.42 44.45
N VAL A 29 1.31 -19.58 44.96
CA VAL A 29 0.97 -20.70 44.05
C VAL A 29 -0.06 -20.31 43.01
N PHE A 30 -1.10 -19.57 43.41
CA PHE A 30 -2.13 -19.10 42.48
C PHE A 30 -1.54 -18.12 41.42
N ALA A 31 -0.68 -17.21 41.85
CA ALA A 31 -0.01 -16.27 40.92
C ALA A 31 0.90 -16.99 39.91
N VAL A 32 1.63 -18.05 40.38
CA VAL A 32 2.47 -18.87 39.48
C VAL A 32 1.63 -19.65 38.48
N ILE A 33 0.52 -20.26 38.92
CA ILE A 33 -0.40 -20.97 38.02
C ILE A 33 -1.03 -20.02 37.03
N LEU A 34 -1.50 -18.84 37.48
CA LEU A 34 -2.09 -17.84 36.62
C LEU A 34 -1.08 -17.32 35.55
N SER A 35 0.16 -17.07 35.97
CA SER A 35 1.22 -16.65 35.03
C SER A 35 1.51 -17.75 34.01
N ALA A 36 1.58 -19.03 34.41
CA ALA A 36 1.78 -20.15 33.50
C ALA A 36 0.64 -20.28 32.45
N VAL A 37 -0.62 -20.09 32.90
CA VAL A 37 -1.79 -20.10 32.02
C VAL A 37 -1.73 -18.93 31.00
N VAL A 38 -1.39 -17.72 31.46
CA VAL A 38 -1.26 -16.54 30.59
C VAL A 38 -0.14 -16.75 29.59
N PHE A 39 1.03 -17.22 30.02
CA PHE A 39 2.14 -17.52 29.11
C PHE A 39 1.79 -18.62 28.10
N GLY A 40 1.07 -19.66 28.55
CA GLY A 40 0.57 -20.72 27.66
C GLY A 40 -0.42 -20.20 26.61
N ALA A 41 -1.34 -19.32 27.03
CA ALA A 41 -2.31 -18.70 26.11
C ALA A 41 -1.62 -17.78 25.09
N ILE A 42 -0.65 -16.97 25.53
CA ILE A 42 0.14 -16.10 24.64
C ILE A 42 0.95 -16.95 23.64
N GLY A 43 1.63 -17.99 24.12
CA GLY A 43 2.37 -18.91 23.25
C GLY A 43 1.48 -19.64 22.25
N GLY A 44 0.32 -20.13 22.68
CA GLY A 44 -0.68 -20.75 21.82
C GLY A 44 -1.22 -19.81 20.75
N TYR A 45 -1.51 -18.56 21.12
CA TYR A 45 -1.95 -17.52 20.18
C TYR A 45 -0.85 -17.20 19.15
N TYR A 46 0.41 -17.15 19.59
CA TYR A 46 1.54 -16.88 18.69
C TYR A 46 1.75 -18.01 17.66
N VAL A 47 1.69 -19.26 18.11
CA VAL A 47 1.78 -20.44 17.22
C VAL A 47 0.60 -20.49 16.27
N TRP A 48 -0.61 -20.17 16.74
CA TRP A 48 -1.80 -20.12 15.90
C TRP A 48 -1.69 -19.04 14.81
N THR A 49 -1.22 -17.83 15.15
CA THR A 49 -1.02 -16.74 14.19
C THR A 49 0.05 -17.06 13.15
N LEU A 50 1.16 -17.70 13.57
CA LEU A 50 2.22 -18.13 12.65
C LEU A 50 1.70 -19.17 11.63
N ARG A 51 0.97 -20.20 12.10
CA ARG A 51 0.39 -21.22 11.20
C ARG A 51 -0.61 -20.62 10.21
N HIS A 52 -1.43 -19.66 10.65
CA HIS A 52 -2.37 -18.99 9.75
C HIS A 52 -1.66 -18.05 8.75
N ALA A 53 -0.53 -17.45 9.11
CA ALA A 53 0.29 -16.67 8.21
C ALA A 53 0.94 -17.54 7.13
N GLU A 54 1.47 -18.71 7.50
CA GLU A 54 2.04 -19.68 6.56
C GLU A 54 1.00 -20.21 5.57
N ALA A 55 -0.21 -20.52 6.04
CA ALA A 55 -1.31 -20.98 5.18
C ALA A 55 -1.70 -19.91 4.14
N ARG A 56 -1.79 -18.64 4.55
CA ARG A 56 -2.07 -17.52 3.63
C ARG A 56 -0.95 -17.29 2.62
N VAL A 57 0.30 -17.43 3.04
CA VAL A 57 1.45 -17.35 2.11
C VAL A 57 1.42 -18.49 1.08
N GLY A 58 1.03 -19.71 1.49
CA GLY A 58 0.83 -20.84 0.60
C GLY A 58 -0.27 -20.58 -0.43
N GLU A 59 -1.41 -20.05 0.00
CA GLU A 59 -2.53 -19.70 -0.88
C GLU A 59 -2.15 -18.60 -1.89
N LEU A 60 -1.48 -17.54 -1.43
CA LEU A 60 -0.99 -16.47 -2.30
C LEU A 60 0.04 -16.98 -3.32
N ARG A 61 0.92 -17.90 -2.94
CA ARG A 61 1.87 -18.53 -3.87
C ARG A 61 1.14 -19.35 -4.92
N SER A 62 0.16 -20.17 -4.54
CA SER A 62 -0.61 -20.98 -5.49
C SER A 62 -1.39 -20.11 -6.49
N LEU A 63 -1.97 -18.98 -6.04
CA LEU A 63 -2.64 -18.01 -6.91
C LEU A 63 -1.64 -17.34 -7.88
N THR A 64 -0.46 -16.99 -7.39
CA THR A 64 0.60 -16.37 -8.20
C THR A 64 1.11 -17.35 -9.27
N ASP A 65 1.30 -18.61 -8.92
CA ASP A 65 1.75 -19.66 -9.86
C ASP A 65 0.66 -19.99 -10.89
N ALA A 66 -0.60 -20.01 -10.49
CA ALA A 66 -1.73 -20.15 -11.41
C ALA A 66 -1.82 -18.97 -12.40
N GLN A 67 -1.57 -17.73 -11.92
CA GLN A 67 -1.51 -16.55 -12.79
C GLN A 67 -0.32 -16.59 -13.74
N ARG A 68 0.87 -17.00 -13.26
CA ARG A 68 2.05 -17.19 -14.12
C ARG A 68 1.79 -18.23 -15.22
N GLY A 69 1.18 -19.36 -14.88
CA GLY A 69 0.80 -20.37 -15.86
C GLY A 69 -0.19 -19.87 -16.92
N ARG A 70 -1.14 -19.00 -16.53
CA ARG A 70 -2.05 -18.33 -17.48
C ARG A 70 -1.33 -17.36 -18.40
N LEU A 71 -0.42 -16.55 -17.85
CA LEU A 71 0.40 -15.61 -18.64
C LEU A 71 1.29 -16.35 -19.65
N GLN A 72 1.93 -17.45 -19.27
CA GLN A 72 2.72 -18.27 -20.19
C GLN A 72 1.89 -18.85 -21.32
N LYS A 73 0.65 -19.29 -21.05
CA LYS A 73 -0.26 -19.77 -22.09
C LYS A 73 -0.67 -18.66 -23.06
N ILE A 74 -0.93 -17.44 -22.54
CA ILE A 74 -1.26 -16.28 -23.37
C ILE A 74 -0.08 -15.90 -24.26
N ASP A 75 1.13 -15.91 -23.71
CA ASP A 75 2.36 -15.59 -24.45
C ASP A 75 2.64 -16.61 -25.55
N ALA A 76 2.45 -17.91 -25.28
CA ALA A 76 2.55 -18.97 -26.28
C ALA A 76 1.54 -18.80 -27.41
N HIS A 77 0.26 -18.50 -27.09
CA HIS A 77 -0.76 -18.24 -28.10
C HIS A 77 -0.50 -16.95 -28.89
N ALA A 78 0.03 -15.90 -28.25
CA ALA A 78 0.42 -14.68 -28.93
C ALA A 78 1.55 -14.92 -29.94
N THR A 79 2.52 -15.74 -29.58
CA THR A 79 3.64 -16.13 -30.48
C THR A 79 3.16 -17.00 -31.65
N GLU A 80 2.23 -17.92 -31.43
CA GLU A 80 1.60 -18.72 -32.46
C GLU A 80 0.81 -17.85 -33.45
N LEU A 81 -0.02 -16.95 -32.93
CA LEU A 81 -0.78 -15.97 -33.76
C LEU A 81 0.12 -15.04 -34.56
N ASP A 82 1.23 -14.59 -34.01
CA ASP A 82 2.20 -13.78 -34.74
C ASP A 82 2.85 -14.59 -35.91
N GLY A 83 3.16 -15.85 -35.66
CA GLY A 83 3.61 -16.78 -36.69
C GLY A 83 2.59 -16.98 -37.83
N GLU A 84 1.31 -17.15 -37.50
CA GLU A 84 0.22 -17.25 -38.47
C GLU A 84 0.01 -15.95 -39.26
N LEU A 85 0.07 -14.81 -38.60
CA LEU A 85 -0.01 -13.50 -39.24
C LEU A 85 1.13 -13.27 -40.23
N HIS A 86 2.34 -13.68 -39.88
CA HIS A 86 3.48 -13.63 -40.80
C HIS A 86 3.35 -14.59 -41.99
N ALA A 87 2.76 -15.78 -41.78
CA ALA A 87 2.47 -16.73 -42.87
C ALA A 87 1.40 -16.14 -43.82
N LEU A 88 0.32 -15.57 -43.29
CA LEU A 88 -0.75 -14.92 -44.04
C LEU A 88 -0.23 -13.69 -44.84
N ARG A 89 0.65 -12.88 -44.25
CA ARG A 89 1.31 -11.77 -44.97
C ARG A 89 2.13 -12.26 -46.15
N ARG A 90 2.92 -13.29 -46.00
CA ARG A 90 3.71 -13.92 -47.08
C ARG A 90 2.81 -14.47 -48.17
N GLN A 91 1.71 -15.14 -47.83
CA GLN A 91 0.72 -15.62 -48.80
C GLN A 91 0.04 -14.46 -49.55
N ASN A 92 -0.33 -13.39 -48.90
CA ASN A 92 -0.90 -12.20 -49.52
C ASN A 92 0.09 -11.51 -50.50
N GLU A 93 1.38 -11.47 -50.14
CA GLU A 93 2.41 -10.95 -51.04
C GLU A 93 2.60 -11.81 -52.28
N GLN A 94 2.55 -13.16 -52.13
CA GLN A 94 2.59 -14.08 -53.23
C GLN A 94 1.36 -13.92 -54.14
N ILE A 95 0.17 -13.81 -53.59
CA ILE A 95 -1.07 -13.53 -54.32
C ILE A 95 -0.99 -12.19 -55.07
N ARG A 96 -0.48 -11.12 -54.46
CA ARG A 96 -0.28 -9.82 -55.11
C ARG A 96 0.71 -9.90 -56.28
N LYS A 97 1.81 -10.66 -56.11
CA LYS A 97 2.77 -10.88 -57.22
C LYS A 97 2.12 -11.62 -58.38
N LEU A 98 1.35 -12.68 -58.10
CA LEU A 98 0.64 -13.46 -59.15
C LEU A 98 -0.44 -12.63 -59.87
N ILE A 99 -1.17 -11.76 -59.16
CA ILE A 99 -2.17 -10.86 -59.76
C ILE A 99 -1.47 -9.76 -60.52
N GLY A 100 -0.37 -9.19 -60.00
CA GLY A 100 0.42 -8.15 -60.71
C GLY A 100 1.04 -8.63 -62.01
N ASP A 101 1.59 -9.86 -62.02
CA ASP A 101 2.15 -10.51 -63.22
C ASP A 101 1.08 -10.98 -64.22
N GLY A 102 -0.13 -11.32 -63.72
CA GLY A 102 -1.25 -11.74 -64.57
C GLY A 102 -1.91 -10.53 -65.28
N ALA A 103 -1.99 -9.36 -64.62
CA ALA A 103 -2.58 -8.17 -65.21
C ALA A 103 -1.73 -7.53 -66.32
N ALA A 104 -0.42 -7.82 -66.32
CA ALA A 104 0.49 -7.31 -67.37
C ALA A 104 0.44 -8.13 -68.68
N LYS A 105 -0.22 -9.28 -68.68
CA LYS A 105 -0.29 -10.16 -69.86
C LYS A 105 -1.61 -10.19 -70.63
N VAL A 106 -2.62 -9.45 -70.18
CA VAL A 106 -3.88 -9.31 -70.92
C VAL A 106 -3.81 -8.03 -71.78
N ARG A 107 -3.09 -8.12 -72.91
CA ARG A 107 -3.30 -7.21 -74.06
C ARG A 107 -4.61 -7.62 -74.74
N PRO A 108 -5.55 -6.71 -75.05
CA PRO A 108 -6.70 -7.09 -75.87
C PRO A 108 -6.22 -7.29 -77.30
N ALA A 109 -6.20 -8.55 -77.73
CA ALA A 109 -6.08 -8.84 -79.15
C ALA A 109 -7.44 -8.60 -79.82
N ALA A 110 -7.52 -7.57 -80.63
CA ALA A 110 -8.62 -7.37 -81.58
C ALA A 110 -8.55 -8.42 -82.68
N GLY A 111 -9.67 -9.07 -82.93
CA GLY A 111 -9.90 -9.72 -84.21
C GLY A 111 -10.05 -11.26 -84.17
N ASN A 112 -11.25 -11.60 -84.64
CA ASN A 112 -11.72 -12.84 -85.26
C ASN A 112 -12.44 -13.88 -84.39
N ALA A 113 -13.75 -13.86 -84.68
CA ALA A 113 -14.68 -14.90 -84.33
C ALA A 113 -14.28 -16.23 -84.97
N ALA A 114 -13.95 -17.23 -84.10
CA ALA A 114 -14.01 -18.59 -84.46
C ALA A 114 -14.73 -19.37 -83.36
N THR A 115 -15.90 -19.91 -83.70
CA THR A 115 -16.77 -20.72 -82.88
C THR A 115 -16.02 -21.97 -82.41
N ALA A 116 -15.53 -21.97 -81.15
CA ALA A 116 -15.14 -23.15 -80.48
C ALA A 116 -16.32 -23.63 -79.63
N ARG A 117 -16.90 -24.78 -79.94
CA ARG A 117 -17.83 -25.49 -79.07
C ARG A 117 -17.12 -25.80 -77.77
N VAL A 118 -17.45 -25.09 -76.73
CA VAL A 118 -17.03 -25.42 -75.36
C VAL A 118 -17.93 -26.55 -74.85
N ASP A 119 -17.33 -27.70 -74.68
CA ASP A 119 -17.95 -28.84 -74.02
C ASP A 119 -18.44 -28.44 -72.61
N GLY A 120 -19.73 -28.52 -72.40
CA GLY A 120 -20.41 -28.04 -71.20
C GLY A 120 -20.06 -28.77 -69.88
N SER A 121 -19.14 -29.75 -69.92
CA SER A 121 -18.75 -30.56 -68.75
C SER A 121 -17.61 -29.91 -67.93
N GLN A 122 -16.83 -28.99 -68.49
CA GLN A 122 -15.75 -28.31 -67.74
C GLN A 122 -16.19 -27.03 -67.01
N SER A 123 -17.26 -26.39 -67.45
CA SER A 123 -17.76 -25.18 -66.83
C SER A 123 -18.39 -25.41 -65.44
N TYR A 124 -18.92 -26.59 -65.15
CA TYR A 124 -19.55 -26.94 -63.89
C TYR A 124 -18.54 -27.13 -62.77
N ARG A 125 -17.34 -27.66 -63.02
CA ARG A 125 -16.28 -27.83 -61.99
C ARG A 125 -15.61 -26.53 -61.59
N SER A 126 -15.57 -25.54 -62.49
CA SER A 126 -14.96 -24.22 -62.20
C SER A 126 -15.86 -23.36 -61.30
N HIS A 127 -17.20 -23.45 -61.50
CA HIS A 127 -18.17 -22.71 -60.66
C HIS A 127 -18.18 -23.24 -59.20
N ASP A 128 -18.09 -24.56 -58.99
CA ASP A 128 -17.99 -25.13 -57.65
C ASP A 128 -16.70 -24.75 -56.91
N SER A 129 -15.60 -24.65 -57.65
CA SER A 129 -14.31 -24.22 -57.07
C SER A 129 -14.33 -22.73 -56.68
N PHE A 130 -14.98 -21.86 -57.49
CA PHE A 130 -15.14 -20.46 -57.17
C PHE A 130 -16.05 -20.24 -55.96
N ALA A 131 -17.18 -20.96 -55.85
CA ALA A 131 -18.07 -20.89 -54.72
C ALA A 131 -17.38 -21.34 -53.42
N GLN A 132 -16.55 -22.38 -53.48
CA GLN A 132 -15.76 -22.87 -52.36
C GLN A 132 -14.69 -21.87 -51.91
N VAL A 133 -14.00 -21.26 -52.85
CA VAL A 133 -13.01 -20.18 -52.57
C VAL A 133 -13.70 -18.95 -51.94
N ALA A 134 -14.83 -18.49 -52.50
CA ALA A 134 -15.61 -17.42 -51.94
C ALA A 134 -16.08 -17.69 -50.53
N ALA A 135 -16.63 -18.89 -50.27
CA ALA A 135 -17.02 -19.33 -48.91
C ALA A 135 -15.84 -19.37 -47.91
N ARG A 136 -14.64 -19.78 -48.41
CA ARG A 136 -13.43 -19.80 -47.58
C ARG A 136 -12.93 -18.37 -47.23
N VAL A 137 -12.97 -17.45 -48.18
CA VAL A 137 -12.62 -16.06 -47.99
C VAL A 137 -13.58 -15.40 -46.98
N GLU A 138 -14.88 -15.64 -47.04
CA GLU A 138 -15.85 -15.11 -46.09
C GLU A 138 -15.65 -15.67 -44.69
N ARG A 139 -15.31 -16.95 -44.53
CA ARG A 139 -14.94 -17.53 -43.24
C ARG A 139 -13.69 -16.88 -42.66
N LEU A 140 -12.64 -16.76 -43.43
CA LEU A 140 -11.40 -16.08 -43.01
C LEU A 140 -11.66 -14.63 -42.61
N ARG A 141 -12.54 -13.93 -43.34
CA ARG A 141 -12.96 -12.56 -42.99
C ARG A 141 -13.71 -12.51 -41.67
N ALA A 142 -14.64 -13.42 -41.43
CA ALA A 142 -15.37 -13.55 -40.18
C ALA A 142 -14.44 -13.87 -39.00
N ASP A 143 -13.48 -14.78 -39.18
CA ASP A 143 -12.51 -15.14 -38.16
C ASP A 143 -11.55 -13.99 -37.85
N SER A 144 -11.11 -13.24 -38.86
CA SER A 144 -10.27 -12.05 -38.64
C SER A 144 -11.00 -10.94 -37.85
N LEU A 145 -12.32 -10.77 -38.07
CA LEU A 145 -13.13 -9.83 -37.29
C LEU A 145 -13.31 -10.29 -35.85
N ARG A 146 -13.48 -11.60 -35.60
CA ARG A 146 -13.53 -12.16 -34.23
C ARG A 146 -12.21 -11.94 -33.50
N VAL A 147 -11.08 -12.28 -34.11
CA VAL A 147 -9.74 -12.09 -33.52
C VAL A 147 -9.50 -10.60 -33.16
N ARG A 148 -9.94 -9.69 -34.05
CA ARG A 148 -9.86 -8.24 -33.81
C ARG A 148 -10.70 -7.81 -32.60
N SER A 149 -11.96 -8.28 -32.53
CA SER A 149 -12.88 -8.02 -31.42
C SER A 149 -12.33 -8.55 -30.09
N ASP A 150 -11.77 -9.77 -30.09
CA ASP A 150 -11.17 -10.36 -28.89
C ASP A 150 -9.90 -9.63 -28.46
N GLY A 151 -9.08 -9.17 -29.41
CA GLY A 151 -7.93 -8.33 -29.16
C GLY A 151 -8.30 -7.00 -28.49
N ASP A 152 -9.37 -6.36 -28.96
CA ASP A 152 -9.87 -5.10 -28.37
C ASP A 152 -10.44 -5.32 -26.95
N ARG A 153 -11.14 -6.44 -26.71
CA ARG A 153 -11.60 -6.83 -25.38
C ARG A 153 -10.44 -7.08 -24.42
N LEU A 154 -9.40 -7.80 -24.85
CA LEU A 154 -8.21 -8.08 -24.04
C LEU A 154 -7.45 -6.80 -23.69
N ARG A 155 -7.30 -5.88 -24.68
CA ARG A 155 -6.72 -4.55 -24.43
C ARG A 155 -7.52 -3.76 -23.39
N GLY A 156 -8.86 -3.77 -23.48
CA GLY A 156 -9.73 -3.12 -22.52
C GLY A 156 -9.58 -3.69 -21.11
N LEU A 157 -9.48 -5.00 -20.97
CA LEU A 157 -9.25 -5.67 -19.69
C LEU A 157 -7.86 -5.35 -19.12
N ALA A 158 -6.81 -5.39 -19.94
CA ALA A 158 -5.46 -5.06 -19.52
C ALA A 158 -5.35 -3.61 -19.01
N LEU A 159 -5.96 -2.66 -19.72
CA LEU A 159 -6.01 -1.25 -19.28
C LEU A 159 -6.75 -1.08 -17.96
N ARG A 160 -7.87 -1.80 -17.75
CA ARG A 160 -8.59 -1.78 -16.47
C ARG A 160 -7.74 -2.31 -15.33
N VAL A 161 -7.04 -3.44 -15.52
CA VAL A 161 -6.15 -4.01 -14.50
C VAL A 161 -4.99 -3.08 -14.17
N LEU A 162 -4.37 -2.46 -15.18
CA LEU A 162 -3.30 -1.48 -14.98
C LEU A 162 -3.79 -0.23 -14.22
N ASN A 163 -4.97 0.28 -14.57
CA ASN A 163 -5.57 1.41 -13.87
C ASN A 163 -5.93 1.07 -12.41
N MET A 164 -6.47 -0.11 -12.15
CA MET A 164 -6.76 -0.57 -10.77
C MET A 164 -5.47 -0.65 -9.94
N ARG A 165 -4.41 -1.29 -10.46
CA ARG A 165 -3.10 -1.33 -9.78
C ARG A 165 -2.55 0.06 -9.50
N ARG A 166 -2.61 0.96 -10.48
CA ARG A 166 -2.18 2.35 -10.30
C ARG A 166 -2.96 3.07 -9.20
N LEU A 167 -4.27 2.86 -9.11
CA LEU A 167 -5.10 3.43 -8.04
C LEU A 167 -4.75 2.84 -6.67
N GLU A 168 -4.50 1.54 -6.60
CA GLU A 168 -4.04 0.86 -5.38
C GLU A 168 -2.67 1.39 -4.92
N ASP A 169 -1.72 1.54 -5.84
CA ASP A 169 -0.39 2.09 -5.54
C ASP A 169 -0.47 3.55 -5.07
N LEU A 170 -1.31 4.37 -5.70
CA LEU A 170 -1.55 5.76 -5.29
C LEU A 170 -2.22 5.84 -3.92
N SER A 171 -3.22 5.00 -3.65
CA SER A 171 -3.89 4.94 -2.36
C SER A 171 -2.91 4.53 -1.25
N ARG A 172 -2.10 3.50 -1.51
CA ARG A 172 -1.05 3.05 -0.59
C ARG A 172 0.01 4.11 -0.34
N ALA A 173 0.48 4.79 -1.39
CA ALA A 173 1.43 5.88 -1.26
C ALA A 173 0.86 7.04 -0.44
N ARG A 174 -0.43 7.36 -0.61
CA ARG A 174 -1.13 8.38 0.17
C ARG A 174 -1.22 8.02 1.66
N VAL A 175 -1.55 6.76 1.97
CA VAL A 175 -1.58 6.27 3.36
C VAL A 175 -0.19 6.35 3.98
N LEU A 176 0.85 5.89 3.29
CA LEU A 176 2.23 5.95 3.78
C LEU A 176 2.71 7.39 3.99
N ALA A 177 2.32 8.32 3.12
CA ALA A 177 2.68 9.74 3.24
C ALA A 177 2.00 10.43 4.44
N ALA A 178 0.86 9.92 4.90
CA ALA A 178 0.12 10.40 6.07
C ALA A 178 0.72 9.94 7.40
N ILE A 179 1.58 8.90 7.39
CA ILE A 179 2.17 8.37 8.62
C ILE A 179 3.34 9.27 9.02
N PRO A 180 3.33 9.84 10.25
CA PRO A 180 4.45 10.57 10.79
C PRO A 180 5.69 9.66 10.79
N SER A 181 6.81 10.14 10.26
CA SER A 181 7.99 9.29 10.10
C SER A 181 9.29 10.11 9.99
N LEU A 182 9.29 11.25 10.68
CA LEU A 182 10.40 12.20 10.75
C LEU A 182 10.48 12.76 12.16
N ASN A 183 11.70 12.89 12.71
CA ASN A 183 11.95 13.65 13.92
C ASN A 183 11.72 15.15 13.63
N PRO A 184 10.70 15.79 14.24
CA PRO A 184 10.33 17.16 13.94
C PRO A 184 11.38 18.20 14.39
N ALA A 185 12.26 17.82 15.31
CA ALA A 185 13.37 18.65 15.79
C ALA A 185 14.73 18.18 15.19
N GLY A 186 14.73 17.57 14.01
CA GLY A 186 15.94 17.16 13.30
C GLY A 186 16.67 16.00 13.96
N THR A 187 17.85 16.26 14.53
CA THR A 187 18.68 15.25 15.21
C THR A 187 18.52 15.27 16.73
N ALA A 188 17.56 16.02 17.27
CA ALA A 188 17.33 16.12 18.71
C ALA A 188 17.04 14.74 19.34
N GLY A 189 17.68 14.48 20.48
CA GLY A 189 17.45 13.27 21.28
C GLY A 189 16.13 13.34 22.07
N ILE A 190 15.68 12.22 22.61
CA ILE A 190 14.53 12.16 23.51
C ILE A 190 15.03 12.48 24.92
N ALA A 191 14.59 13.62 25.48
CA ALA A 191 14.84 14.03 26.87
C ALA A 191 13.83 13.37 27.84
N SER A 192 12.57 13.16 27.41
CA SER A 192 11.54 12.48 28.21
C SER A 192 10.64 11.63 27.34
N THR A 193 10.37 10.39 27.78
CA THR A 193 9.63 9.39 27.01
C THR A 193 8.13 9.45 27.26
N PHE A 194 7.36 8.87 26.36
CA PHE A 194 5.95 8.58 26.51
C PHE A 194 5.67 7.63 27.68
N GLY A 195 4.58 7.85 28.41
CA GLY A 195 4.13 6.98 29.48
C GLY A 195 4.10 7.62 30.86
N TRP A 196 3.93 6.81 31.91
CA TRP A 196 3.91 7.29 33.28
C TRP A 196 5.28 7.82 33.72
N ARG A 197 5.32 9.07 34.22
CA ARG A 197 6.52 9.67 34.81
C ARG A 197 6.19 10.30 36.18
N VAL A 198 7.18 10.47 37.01
CA VAL A 198 7.08 11.09 38.35
C VAL A 198 7.80 12.43 38.44
N ILE A 199 8.66 12.73 37.49
CA ILE A 199 9.45 13.95 37.37
C ILE A 199 9.11 14.62 36.04
N PRO A 200 8.89 15.95 36.00
CA PRO A 200 8.92 16.91 37.11
C PRO A 200 7.72 16.84 38.07
N TRP A 201 6.59 16.23 37.63
CA TRP A 201 5.40 15.90 38.43
C TRP A 201 4.79 14.59 37.98
N PRO A 202 4.04 13.89 38.90
CA PRO A 202 3.40 12.64 38.53
C PRO A 202 2.29 12.82 37.49
N GLU A 203 2.51 12.34 36.27
CA GLU A 203 1.53 12.40 35.20
C GLU A 203 1.75 11.29 34.16
N PHE A 204 0.76 11.05 33.32
CA PHE A 204 0.90 10.27 32.10
C PHE A 204 1.33 11.18 30.96
N HIS A 205 2.58 11.09 30.53
CA HIS A 205 3.15 11.87 29.44
C HIS A 205 2.64 11.35 28.09
N LYS A 206 1.81 12.15 27.41
CA LYS A 206 1.12 11.77 26.16
C LYS A 206 1.98 11.90 24.91
N GLY A 207 3.25 12.30 25.05
CA GLY A 207 4.18 12.53 23.95
C GLY A 207 5.60 12.15 24.30
N VAL A 208 6.54 12.68 23.56
CA VAL A 208 7.96 12.69 23.88
C VAL A 208 8.45 14.14 23.93
N ASP A 209 9.37 14.43 24.85
CA ASP A 209 10.05 15.71 24.87
C ASP A 209 11.39 15.56 24.16
N LEU A 210 11.58 16.32 23.08
CA LEU A 210 12.78 16.35 22.27
C LEU A 210 13.70 17.48 22.75
N ASP A 211 14.96 17.14 23.05
CA ASP A 211 15.97 18.08 23.53
C ASP A 211 16.39 19.02 22.39
N ALA A 212 15.83 20.22 22.38
CA ALA A 212 16.04 21.19 21.31
C ALA A 212 16.13 22.61 21.89
N ASP A 213 17.09 23.38 21.36
CA ASP A 213 17.35 24.76 21.77
C ASP A 213 16.16 25.69 21.50
N TYR A 214 16.02 26.71 22.30
CA TYR A 214 15.04 27.77 22.06
C TYR A 214 15.25 28.41 20.68
N GLY A 215 14.19 28.50 19.89
CA GLY A 215 14.26 29.01 18.52
C GLY A 215 14.72 28.02 17.46
N ALA A 216 14.98 26.75 17.83
CA ALA A 216 15.29 25.72 16.87
C ALA A 216 14.10 25.44 15.93
N ASP A 217 14.42 25.01 14.72
CA ASP A 217 13.45 24.75 13.64
C ASP A 217 12.58 23.53 13.95
N VAL A 218 11.26 23.68 13.84
CA VAL A 218 10.27 22.60 13.98
C VAL A 218 9.66 22.29 12.63
N ARG A 219 9.70 21.02 12.24
CA ARG A 219 9.23 20.52 10.94
C ARG A 219 8.07 19.55 11.06
N ALA A 220 7.18 19.58 10.07
CA ALA A 220 6.05 18.65 10.00
C ALA A 220 6.52 17.20 9.86
N GLY A 221 6.06 16.29 10.73
CA GLY A 221 6.41 14.87 10.75
C GLY A 221 5.87 14.07 9.56
N ALA A 222 4.76 14.55 8.96
CA ALA A 222 4.15 14.06 7.72
C ALA A 222 3.45 15.22 7.01
N ALA A 223 3.01 15.00 5.77
CA ALA A 223 2.17 15.96 5.06
C ALA A 223 0.75 15.96 5.63
N GLY A 224 0.10 17.14 5.71
CA GLY A 224 -1.25 17.24 6.26
C GLY A 224 -1.80 18.66 6.27
N THR A 225 -2.96 18.84 6.88
CA THR A 225 -3.60 20.13 7.05
C THR A 225 -3.52 20.58 8.49
N VAL A 226 -3.06 21.79 8.73
CA VAL A 226 -3.03 22.42 10.06
C VAL A 226 -4.47 22.60 10.54
N ILE A 227 -4.81 22.05 11.70
CA ILE A 227 -6.15 22.18 12.29
C ILE A 227 -6.18 23.12 13.49
N ALA A 228 -5.04 23.36 14.14
CA ALA A 228 -4.87 24.36 15.19
C ALA A 228 -3.45 24.95 15.17
N ALA A 229 -3.32 26.22 15.49
CA ALA A 229 -2.04 26.93 15.62
C ALA A 229 -2.20 28.09 16.63
N ASP A 230 -2.54 27.74 17.87
CA ASP A 230 -2.94 28.69 18.92
C ASP A 230 -2.33 28.34 20.28
N TYR A 231 -2.53 29.23 21.28
CA TYR A 231 -2.16 28.94 22.67
C TYR A 231 -3.19 28.01 23.32
N ASP A 232 -2.75 26.83 23.82
CA ASP A 232 -3.59 25.81 24.42
C ASP A 232 -3.10 25.46 25.84
N GLY A 233 -3.45 26.27 26.81
CA GLY A 233 -3.24 26.02 28.24
C GLY A 233 -1.85 25.49 28.58
N GLY A 234 -1.79 24.31 29.18
CA GLY A 234 -0.53 23.67 29.57
C GLY A 234 0.40 23.34 28.41
N TYR A 235 -0.10 23.16 27.19
CA TYR A 235 0.70 22.91 25.99
C TYR A 235 1.38 24.16 25.44
N GLY A 236 1.02 25.36 25.92
CA GLY A 236 1.56 26.61 25.41
C GLY A 236 1.12 26.88 23.97
N ILE A 237 1.96 27.54 23.19
CA ILE A 237 1.73 27.65 21.74
C ILE A 237 1.87 26.25 21.11
N LYS A 238 0.79 25.82 20.45
CA LYS A 238 0.66 24.48 19.87
C LYS A 238 0.31 24.58 18.40
N VAL A 239 0.93 23.75 17.59
CA VAL A 239 0.48 23.45 16.23
C VAL A 239 -0.03 22.01 16.22
N GLU A 240 -1.20 21.80 15.60
CA GLU A 240 -1.81 20.50 15.39
C GLU A 240 -2.05 20.27 13.90
N ILE A 241 -1.59 19.14 13.38
CA ILE A 241 -1.69 18.78 11.95
C ILE A 241 -2.45 17.47 11.81
N ASP A 242 -3.56 17.49 11.05
CA ASP A 242 -4.26 16.30 10.60
C ASP A 242 -3.61 15.78 9.32
N HIS A 243 -3.08 14.55 9.37
CA HIS A 243 -2.44 13.89 8.24
C HIS A 243 -3.41 13.01 7.45
N GLY A 244 -4.66 12.84 7.93
CA GLY A 244 -5.61 11.88 7.43
C GLY A 244 -5.31 10.45 7.87
N ASN A 245 -6.17 9.51 7.47
CA ASN A 245 -6.06 8.08 7.81
C ASN A 245 -5.92 7.81 9.33
N GLY A 246 -6.55 8.65 10.17
CA GLY A 246 -6.52 8.56 11.62
C GLY A 246 -5.24 9.06 12.29
N PHE A 247 -4.29 9.64 11.55
CA PHE A 247 -3.06 10.20 12.10
C PHE A 247 -3.16 11.72 12.26
N ALA A 248 -2.75 12.23 13.44
CA ALA A 248 -2.47 13.64 13.67
C ALA A 248 -1.20 13.79 14.50
N THR A 249 -0.57 14.96 14.46
CA THR A 249 0.60 15.29 15.27
C THR A 249 0.43 16.63 15.95
N TRP A 250 0.94 16.73 17.19
CA TRP A 250 0.95 17.94 17.98
C TRP A 250 2.38 18.36 18.26
N TYR A 251 2.62 19.64 18.13
CA TYR A 251 3.90 20.31 18.39
C TYR A 251 3.65 21.39 19.43
N CYS A 252 4.20 21.25 20.62
CA CYS A 252 3.83 22.07 21.77
C CYS A 252 5.05 22.79 22.37
N HIS A 253 4.78 23.69 23.33
CA HIS A 253 5.74 24.55 23.98
C HIS A 253 6.49 25.48 23.03
N LEU A 254 5.89 25.78 21.86
CA LEU A 254 6.50 26.60 20.82
C LEU A 254 6.72 28.05 21.26
N SER A 255 7.72 28.72 20.70
CA SER A 255 7.91 30.16 20.83
C SER A 255 7.07 30.91 19.80
N ARG A 256 6.84 30.29 18.61
CA ARG A 256 6.07 30.87 17.52
C ARG A 256 5.56 29.74 16.60
N ALA A 257 4.33 29.89 16.13
CA ALA A 257 3.80 29.11 15.01
C ALA A 257 3.92 29.94 13.73
N ASP A 258 4.44 29.37 12.66
CA ASP A 258 4.65 30.02 11.36
C ASP A 258 3.65 29.56 10.31
N VAL A 259 2.66 28.74 10.71
CA VAL A 259 1.55 28.22 9.90
C VAL A 259 0.21 28.60 10.51
N ARG A 260 -0.87 28.46 9.72
CA ARG A 260 -2.24 28.84 10.13
C ARG A 260 -3.22 27.67 9.96
N PRO A 261 -4.29 27.62 10.76
CA PRO A 261 -5.37 26.64 10.54
C PRO A 261 -5.91 26.71 9.10
N GLY A 262 -6.09 25.53 8.50
CA GLY A 262 -6.50 25.36 7.10
C GLY A 262 -5.33 25.29 6.10
N GLU A 263 -4.12 25.61 6.50
CA GLU A 263 -2.93 25.54 5.64
C GLU A 263 -2.49 24.09 5.44
N TYR A 264 -2.17 23.72 4.19
CA TYR A 264 -1.59 22.41 3.88
C TYR A 264 -0.08 22.48 3.91
N VAL A 265 0.55 21.61 4.68
CA VAL A 265 2.00 21.50 4.83
C VAL A 265 2.51 20.17 4.28
N LYS A 266 3.72 20.20 3.71
CA LYS A 266 4.41 18.97 3.25
C LYS A 266 5.20 18.38 4.42
N LYS A 267 5.50 17.08 4.33
CA LYS A 267 6.45 16.44 5.25
C LYS A 267 7.80 17.18 5.21
N ALA A 268 8.39 17.40 6.39
CA ALA A 268 9.64 18.13 6.59
C ALA A 268 9.56 19.64 6.31
N GLU A 269 8.38 20.19 6.04
CA GLU A 269 8.17 21.64 5.92
C GLU A 269 8.33 22.31 7.28
N HIS A 270 8.94 23.50 7.31
CA HIS A 270 9.02 24.33 8.49
C HIS A 270 7.63 24.81 8.93
N ILE A 271 7.31 24.66 10.22
CA ILE A 271 5.99 25.00 10.76
C ILE A 271 6.02 25.89 11.99
N ALA A 272 7.13 25.89 12.74
CA ALA A 272 7.22 26.58 14.02
C ALA A 272 8.66 26.69 14.50
N LEU A 273 8.85 27.39 15.62
CA LEU A 273 10.09 27.44 16.38
C LEU A 273 9.90 26.89 17.79
N VAL A 274 10.89 26.15 18.29
CA VAL A 274 10.95 25.64 19.66
C VAL A 274 10.91 26.77 20.65
N GLY A 275 10.20 26.59 21.77
CA GLY A 275 10.08 27.54 22.85
C GLY A 275 10.09 26.88 24.23
N SER A 276 9.42 27.54 25.18
CA SER A 276 9.20 27.07 26.55
C SER A 276 7.89 27.66 27.08
N THR A 277 6.85 27.74 26.22
CA THR A 277 5.54 28.30 26.60
C THR A 277 4.67 27.27 27.29
N GLY A 278 3.68 27.68 28.09
CA GLY A 278 2.81 26.77 28.83
C GLY A 278 3.50 26.11 30.04
N ALA A 279 3.14 24.88 30.35
CA ALA A 279 3.71 24.12 31.47
C ALA A 279 5.03 23.43 31.05
N SER A 280 6.09 24.23 30.92
CA SER A 280 7.43 23.78 30.50
C SER A 280 8.48 24.16 31.53
N THR A 281 9.45 23.31 31.80
CA THR A 281 10.57 23.56 32.72
C THR A 281 11.79 24.19 32.04
N GLY A 282 11.80 24.23 30.72
CA GLY A 282 12.90 24.78 29.91
C GLY A 282 12.65 24.56 28.43
N PRO A 283 13.51 25.06 27.53
CA PRO A 283 13.35 24.89 26.10
C PRO A 283 13.36 23.41 25.71
N HIS A 284 12.34 22.95 25.01
CA HIS A 284 12.21 21.61 24.40
C HIS A 284 11.01 21.61 23.44
N LEU A 285 10.95 20.61 22.58
CA LEU A 285 9.76 20.33 21.77
C LEU A 285 9.00 19.16 22.37
N HIS A 286 7.80 19.40 22.92
CA HIS A 286 6.87 18.32 23.24
C HIS A 286 6.15 17.89 21.97
N TYR A 287 6.33 16.63 21.58
CA TYR A 287 5.79 16.05 20.35
C TYR A 287 4.85 14.90 20.64
N GLN A 288 3.62 14.95 20.12
CA GLN A 288 2.65 13.85 20.21
C GLN A 288 2.30 13.30 18.84
N VAL A 289 2.09 11.98 18.80
CA VAL A 289 1.47 11.28 17.67
C VAL A 289 0.12 10.76 18.13
N MET A 290 -0.93 11.17 17.43
CA MET A 290 -2.28 10.70 17.63
C MET A 290 -2.63 9.67 16.56
N ARG A 291 -3.25 8.56 16.98
CA ARG A 291 -3.82 7.57 16.09
C ARG A 291 -5.27 7.31 16.51
N ASP A 292 -6.19 7.53 15.59
CA ASP A 292 -7.64 7.37 15.82
C ASP A 292 -8.12 8.14 17.06
N GLY A 293 -7.59 9.36 17.26
CA GLY A 293 -7.91 10.25 18.38
C GLY A 293 -7.23 9.91 19.71
N GLN A 294 -6.37 8.90 19.76
CA GLN A 294 -5.63 8.48 20.96
C GLN A 294 -4.13 8.78 20.81
N ALA A 295 -3.50 9.27 21.88
CA ALA A 295 -2.06 9.43 21.92
C ALA A 295 -1.37 8.08 21.94
N VAL A 296 -0.39 7.89 21.06
CA VAL A 296 0.47 6.70 20.99
C VAL A 296 1.92 7.10 21.18
N ASP A 297 2.78 6.14 21.58
CA ASP A 297 4.22 6.40 21.74
C ASP A 297 4.83 6.94 20.44
N PRO A 298 5.36 8.18 20.43
CA PRO A 298 5.96 8.78 19.24
C PRO A 298 7.33 8.24 18.89
N ALA A 299 8.06 7.63 19.81
CA ALA A 299 9.45 7.21 19.62
C ALA A 299 9.66 6.33 18.36
N PRO A 300 8.81 5.34 18.05
CA PRO A 300 8.93 4.53 16.84
C PRO A 300 8.75 5.33 15.54
N TYR A 301 8.11 6.51 15.58
CA TYR A 301 7.82 7.35 14.41
C TYR A 301 8.92 8.36 14.10
N LEU A 302 9.89 8.55 14.99
CA LEU A 302 10.95 9.56 14.81
C LEU A 302 11.97 9.18 13.72
N HIS A 303 12.10 7.88 13.41
CA HIS A 303 13.15 7.36 12.52
C HIS A 303 12.60 6.58 11.33
N GLY A 304 11.35 6.80 10.96
CA GLY A 304 10.70 6.13 9.85
C GLY A 304 9.30 5.63 10.18
N VAL A 305 8.66 4.91 9.25
CA VAL A 305 7.36 4.30 9.50
C VAL A 305 7.55 3.05 10.36
N PRO A 306 6.86 2.94 11.52
CA PRO A 306 7.01 1.78 12.39
C PRO A 306 6.63 0.46 11.71
N ALA A 307 7.38 -0.61 11.98
CA ALA A 307 7.19 -1.90 11.33
C ALA A 307 5.79 -2.52 11.57
N ASN A 308 5.23 -2.32 12.76
CA ASN A 308 3.88 -2.77 13.10
C ASN A 308 2.80 -2.02 12.30
N VAL A 309 3.02 -0.73 12.01
CA VAL A 309 2.13 0.07 11.16
C VAL A 309 2.25 -0.38 9.69
N LEU A 310 3.47 -0.63 9.20
CA LEU A 310 3.68 -1.19 7.86
C LEU A 310 3.04 -2.58 7.70
N ALA A 311 3.05 -3.40 8.74
CA ALA A 311 2.42 -4.72 8.72
C ALA A 311 0.90 -4.64 8.63
N SER A 312 0.26 -3.63 9.22
CA SER A 312 -1.20 -3.43 9.18
C SER A 312 -1.71 -2.92 7.81
N LEU A 313 -0.82 -2.44 6.93
CA LEU A 313 -1.16 -1.95 5.59
C LEU A 313 -1.01 -3.03 4.50
N LYS A 314 -0.59 -4.22 4.85
CA LYS A 314 -0.50 -5.39 3.95
C LYS A 314 -1.80 -6.17 3.92
#